data_ade92039b48a3961526922b6ddf52c19
#
_entry.id   ade92039b48a3961526922b6ddf52c19
#
_cell.length_a   1.000
_cell.length_b   1.000
_cell.length_c   1.000
_cell.angle_alpha   90.00
_cell.angle_beta   90.00
_cell.angle_gamma   90.00
#
_symmetry.space_group_name_H-M   'P 1'
#
loop_
_entity.id
_entity.type
_entity.pdbx_description
1 polymer ?
#
loop_
_entity_poly.entity_id
_entity_poly.type
_entity_poly.pdbx_seq_one_letter_code
_entity_poly.pdbx_strand_id
1 'polypeptide(L)'
;MPTTEHDLSSTSDAELLIPALQRMGLVQPGQAVRFTPLTGGVSSLILKVQTDDQVFCVKRALPQLKVKALWEAPVKRNRDEVAWLRFSHQVLPQAVPAVLGDDEQDMVFAMAYLDSQTHPVWKQQLLDGVIHKIGRAHV
;
A
#
# COMPACT_ATOMS: atom_id res chain seq x y z
N MET A 1 -31.93 1.74 3.03
CA MET A 1 -30.59 1.35 2.56
C MET A 1 -29.64 1.50 3.72
N PRO A 2 -29.10 0.44 4.24
CA PRO A 2 -28.07 0.57 5.26
C PRO A 2 -26.82 1.12 4.59
N THR A 3 -26.54 2.38 4.83
CA THR A 3 -25.18 2.89 4.65
C THR A 3 -24.33 2.17 5.68
N THR A 4 -23.50 1.27 5.23
CA THR A 4 -22.52 0.64 6.09
C THR A 4 -21.62 1.75 6.64
N GLU A 5 -21.64 1.95 7.94
CA GLU A 5 -20.74 2.88 8.65
C GLU A 5 -19.26 2.66 8.33
N HIS A 6 -18.94 1.55 7.69
CA HIS A 6 -17.59 1.20 7.25
C HIS A 6 -17.08 2.04 6.08
N ASP A 7 -17.97 2.60 5.27
CA ASP A 7 -17.58 3.35 4.08
C ASP A 7 -17.21 4.80 4.41
N LEU A 8 -17.83 5.37 5.43
CA LEU A 8 -17.58 6.76 5.85
C LEU A 8 -16.29 6.91 6.66
N SER A 9 -15.91 5.91 7.46
CA SER A 9 -14.68 5.96 8.25
C SER A 9 -13.44 5.79 7.37
N SER A 10 -13.52 4.94 6.36
CA SER A 10 -12.39 4.73 5.43
C SER A 10 -12.14 5.94 4.53
N THR A 11 -13.17 6.67 4.16
CA THR A 11 -13.03 7.89 3.36
C THR A 11 -12.43 9.03 4.17
N SER A 12 -12.86 9.20 5.43
CA SER A 12 -12.28 10.23 6.30
C SER A 12 -10.82 9.94 6.65
N ASP A 13 -10.47 8.68 6.89
CA ASP A 13 -9.09 8.27 7.16
C ASP A 13 -8.19 8.48 5.93
N ALA A 14 -8.72 8.23 4.72
CA ALA A 14 -8.01 8.47 3.48
C ALA A 14 -7.73 9.96 3.25
N GLU A 15 -8.72 10.81 3.51
CA GLU A 15 -8.54 12.27 3.35
C GLU A 15 -7.46 12.83 4.29
N LEU A 16 -7.25 12.22 5.46
CA LEU A 16 -6.17 12.61 6.37
C LEU A 16 -4.77 12.37 5.78
N LEU A 17 -4.65 11.58 4.72
CA LEU A 17 -3.38 11.33 4.04
C LEU A 17 -3.03 12.41 3.02
N ILE A 18 -3.97 13.25 2.62
CA ILE A 18 -3.74 14.29 1.61
C ILE A 18 -2.56 15.20 1.97
N PRO A 19 -2.43 15.70 3.21
CA PRO A 19 -1.27 16.51 3.58
C PRO A 19 0.06 15.78 3.40
N ALA A 20 0.12 14.50 3.72
CA ALA A 20 1.32 13.69 3.53
C ALA A 20 1.66 13.54 2.04
N LEU A 21 0.66 13.33 1.19
CA LEU A 21 0.84 13.24 -0.27
C LEU A 21 1.31 14.57 -0.86
N GLN A 22 0.84 15.68 -0.32
CA GLN A 22 1.29 17.02 -0.72
C GLN A 22 2.76 17.24 -0.33
N ARG A 23 3.17 16.82 0.88
CA ARG A 23 4.56 16.89 1.32
C ARG A 23 5.49 16.04 0.46
N MET A 24 5.01 14.91 -0.03
CA MET A 24 5.75 14.06 -0.97
C MET A 24 5.81 14.64 -2.39
N GLY A 25 5.02 15.68 -2.68
CA GLY A 25 4.95 16.28 -4.02
C GLY A 25 4.11 15.48 -5.03
N LEU A 26 3.31 14.51 -4.55
CA LEU A 26 2.51 13.64 -5.42
C LEU A 26 1.11 14.20 -5.71
N VAL A 27 0.61 15.08 -4.85
CA VAL A 27 -0.70 15.73 -5.00
C VAL A 27 -0.52 17.22 -4.82
N GLN A 28 -1.14 17.99 -5.71
CA GLN A 28 -1.15 19.45 -5.65
C GLN A 28 -2.31 19.94 -4.79
N PRO A 29 -2.18 21.12 -4.13
CA PRO A 29 -3.30 21.73 -3.44
C PRO A 29 -4.51 21.92 -4.36
N GLY A 30 -5.70 21.49 -3.92
CA GLY A 30 -6.92 21.59 -4.69
C GLY A 30 -7.11 20.52 -5.77
N GLN A 31 -6.15 19.64 -5.97
CA GLN A 31 -6.26 18.53 -6.91
C GLN A 31 -7.25 17.49 -6.41
N ALA A 32 -8.14 17.00 -7.29
CA ALA A 32 -9.07 15.93 -6.96
C ALA A 32 -8.32 14.61 -6.82
N VAL A 33 -8.60 13.89 -5.74
CA VAL A 33 -7.95 12.61 -5.41
C VAL A 33 -9.03 11.59 -5.09
N ARG A 34 -8.92 10.41 -5.69
CA ARG A 34 -9.79 9.27 -5.38
C ARG A 34 -8.98 8.20 -4.66
N PHE A 35 -9.49 7.74 -3.54
CA PHE A 35 -8.92 6.65 -2.76
C PHE A 35 -9.77 5.40 -2.89
N THR A 36 -9.13 4.26 -3.14
CA THR A 36 -9.79 2.96 -3.19
C THR A 36 -9.04 2.01 -2.26
N PRO A 37 -9.69 1.48 -1.21
CA PRO A 37 -9.05 0.50 -0.34
C PRO A 37 -8.65 -0.75 -1.09
N LEU A 38 -7.44 -1.25 -0.81
CA LEU A 38 -6.95 -2.51 -1.32
C LEU A 38 -6.96 -3.54 -0.20
N THR A 39 -7.34 -4.78 -0.54
CA THR A 39 -7.44 -5.88 0.43
C THR A 39 -6.09 -6.53 0.69
N GLY A 40 -5.95 -7.18 1.85
CA GLY A 40 -4.84 -8.06 2.17
C GLY A 40 -3.87 -7.58 3.24
N GLY A 41 -4.01 -6.35 3.75
CA GLY A 41 -3.18 -5.85 4.84
C GLY A 41 -3.82 -6.07 6.22
N VAL A 42 -3.11 -6.74 7.13
CA VAL A 42 -3.51 -6.88 8.54
C VAL A 42 -2.78 -5.89 9.45
N SER A 43 -1.62 -5.42 9.02
CA SER A 43 -0.75 -4.51 9.78
C SER A 43 -0.63 -3.13 9.15
N SER A 44 -1.30 -2.90 8.02
CA SER A 44 -1.18 -1.67 7.25
C SER A 44 -2.52 -1.28 6.62
N LEU A 45 -2.71 0.01 6.45
CA LEU A 45 -3.74 0.55 5.56
C LEU A 45 -3.11 0.68 4.17
N ILE A 46 -3.72 0.08 3.16
CA ILE A 46 -3.25 0.12 1.78
C ILE A 46 -4.35 0.70 0.91
N LEU A 47 -4.04 1.75 0.18
CA LEU A 47 -4.99 2.47 -0.68
C LEU A 47 -4.42 2.66 -2.07
N LYS A 48 -5.26 2.44 -3.08
CA LYS A 48 -5.00 2.93 -4.43
C LYS A 48 -5.39 4.40 -4.50
N VAL A 49 -4.50 5.22 -5.01
CA VAL A 49 -4.72 6.66 -5.16
C VAL A 49 -4.75 7.00 -6.64
N GLN A 50 -5.81 7.67 -7.06
CA GLN A 50 -5.98 8.13 -8.44
C GLN A 50 -6.16 9.64 -8.46
N THR A 51 -5.36 10.29 -9.29
CA THR A 51 -5.52 11.71 -9.65
C THR A 51 -5.87 11.80 -11.13
N ASP A 52 -5.97 13.01 -11.66
CA ASP A 52 -6.25 13.23 -13.09
C ASP A 52 -5.10 12.76 -14.01
N ASP A 53 -3.88 12.69 -13.49
CA ASP A 53 -2.67 12.40 -14.28
C ASP A 53 -1.87 11.18 -13.83
N GLN A 54 -2.19 10.57 -12.68
CA GLN A 54 -1.42 9.43 -12.18
C GLN A 54 -2.23 8.50 -11.29
N VAL A 55 -1.72 7.28 -11.17
CA VAL A 55 -2.23 6.23 -10.28
C VAL A 55 -1.05 5.66 -9.51
N PHE A 56 -1.19 5.58 -8.20
CA PHE A 56 -0.18 4.98 -7.34
C PHE A 56 -0.81 4.34 -6.11
N CYS A 57 -0.01 3.70 -5.30
CA CYS A 57 -0.46 3.03 -4.08
C CYS A 57 0.18 3.71 -2.88
N VAL A 58 -0.59 3.88 -1.80
CA VAL A 58 -0.06 4.33 -0.52
C VAL A 58 -0.23 3.26 0.53
N LYS A 59 0.74 3.18 1.41
CA LYS A 59 0.74 2.23 2.52
C LYS A 59 1.12 2.96 3.81
N ARG A 60 0.31 2.75 4.84
CA ARG A 60 0.54 3.31 6.17
C ARG A 60 0.57 2.17 7.17
N ALA A 61 1.64 2.09 7.96
CA ALA A 61 1.73 1.14 9.06
C ALA A 61 0.70 1.49 10.15
N LEU A 62 0.01 0.48 10.64
CA LEU A 62 -0.93 0.64 11.73
C LEU A 62 -0.25 0.26 13.05
N PRO A 63 -0.50 1.00 14.15
CA PRO A 63 0.04 0.65 15.46
C PRO A 63 -0.51 -0.67 15.99
N GLN A 64 -1.72 -1.05 15.55
CA GLN A 64 -2.37 -2.30 15.92
C GLN A 64 -2.73 -3.10 14.69
N LEU A 65 -2.61 -4.43 14.76
CA LEU A 65 -3.00 -5.30 13.67
C LEU A 65 -4.54 -5.40 13.58
N LYS A 66 -5.04 -5.50 12.35
CA LYS A 66 -6.47 -5.71 12.06
C LYS A 66 -6.87 -7.17 12.27
N VAL A 67 -6.69 -7.66 13.49
CA VAL A 67 -7.05 -9.03 13.89
C VAL A 67 -7.82 -9.01 15.20
N LYS A 68 -8.55 -10.09 15.52
CA LYS A 68 -9.35 -10.18 16.74
C LYS A 68 -8.52 -10.09 18.02
N ALA A 69 -7.28 -10.55 18.01
CA ALA A 69 -6.36 -10.43 19.12
C ALA A 69 -5.72 -9.03 19.11
N LEU A 70 -5.55 -8.43 20.29
CA LEU A 70 -4.86 -7.15 20.42
C LEU A 70 -3.36 -7.38 20.20
N TRP A 71 -2.88 -7.05 19.01
CA TRP A 71 -1.48 -7.11 18.64
C TRP A 71 -0.98 -5.72 18.29
N GLU A 72 0.03 -5.28 19.00
CA GLU A 72 0.73 -4.05 18.67
C GLU A 72 1.86 -4.33 17.68
N ALA A 73 1.94 -3.51 16.65
CA ALA A 73 2.99 -3.59 15.66
C ALA A 73 3.79 -2.29 15.67
N PRO A 74 5.13 -2.34 15.74
CA PRO A 74 5.95 -1.13 15.72
C PRO A 74 5.73 -0.33 14.44
N VAL A 75 5.34 0.93 14.57
CA VAL A 75 5.09 1.84 13.43
C VAL A 75 6.38 2.10 12.65
N LYS A 76 7.54 2.03 13.31
CA LYS A 76 8.86 2.14 12.67
C LYS A 76 9.08 1.17 11.51
N ARG A 77 8.30 0.09 11.43
CA ARG A 77 8.35 -0.86 10.30
C ARG A 77 8.13 -0.17 8.96
N ASN A 78 7.41 0.94 8.95
CA ASN A 78 7.22 1.72 7.73
C ASN A 78 8.56 2.17 7.15
N ARG A 79 9.44 2.66 7.99
CA ARG A 79 10.80 3.08 7.59
C ARG A 79 11.62 1.89 7.07
N ASP A 80 11.56 0.77 7.79
CA ASP A 80 12.32 -0.43 7.43
C ASP A 80 11.82 -1.00 6.10
N GLU A 81 10.52 -1.00 5.88
CA GLU A 81 9.92 -1.46 4.63
C GLU A 81 10.30 -0.56 3.45
N VAL A 82 10.27 0.76 3.62
CA VAL A 82 10.71 1.72 2.60
C VAL A 82 12.18 1.50 2.24
N ALA A 83 13.04 1.36 3.25
CA ALA A 83 14.46 1.11 3.04
C ALA A 83 14.69 -0.20 2.26
N TRP A 84 13.97 -1.25 2.62
CA TRP A 84 14.03 -2.54 1.94
C TRP A 84 13.56 -2.45 0.49
N LEU A 85 12.44 -1.78 0.23
CA LEU A 85 11.91 -1.61 -1.12
C LEU A 85 12.88 -0.82 -2.00
N ARG A 86 13.47 0.26 -1.48
CA ARG A 86 14.45 1.06 -2.21
C ARG A 86 15.70 0.25 -2.55
N PHE A 87 16.22 -0.49 -1.58
CA PHE A 87 17.38 -1.37 -1.81
C PHE A 87 17.08 -2.44 -2.84
N SER A 88 15.95 -3.15 -2.67
CA SER A 88 15.54 -4.22 -3.57
C SER A 88 15.31 -3.72 -4.99
N HIS A 89 14.75 -2.51 -5.14
CA HIS A 89 14.53 -1.90 -6.45
C HIS A 89 15.85 -1.56 -7.16
N GLN A 90 16.89 -1.20 -6.42
CA GLN A 90 18.22 -0.97 -7.01
C GLN A 90 18.83 -2.25 -7.57
N VAL A 91 18.56 -3.39 -6.91
CA VAL A 91 19.12 -4.69 -7.33
C VAL A 91 18.26 -5.34 -8.40
N LEU A 92 16.94 -5.32 -8.23
CA LEU A 92 15.97 -5.97 -9.11
C LEU A 92 14.79 -5.02 -9.41
N PRO A 93 14.98 -3.99 -10.25
CA PRO A 93 13.96 -2.97 -10.48
C PRO A 93 12.66 -3.53 -11.08
N GLN A 94 12.72 -4.68 -11.74
CA GLN A 94 11.54 -5.32 -12.34
C GLN A 94 10.73 -6.17 -11.37
N ALA A 95 11.29 -6.51 -10.21
CA ALA A 95 10.66 -7.39 -9.23
C ALA A 95 10.00 -6.65 -8.06
N VAL A 96 10.25 -5.36 -7.93
CA VAL A 96 9.82 -4.56 -6.78
C VAL A 96 9.24 -3.24 -7.26
N PRO A 97 8.09 -2.80 -6.73
CA PRO A 97 7.53 -1.50 -7.10
C PRO A 97 8.45 -0.36 -6.66
N ALA A 98 8.56 0.66 -7.51
CA ALA A 98 9.33 1.84 -7.18
C ALA A 98 8.66 2.61 -6.03
N VAL A 99 9.44 3.05 -5.04
CA VAL A 99 8.99 3.97 -4.02
C VAL A 99 8.98 5.38 -4.61
N LEU A 100 7.81 6.01 -4.61
CA LEU A 100 7.61 7.35 -5.18
C LEU A 100 7.86 8.46 -4.18
N GLY A 101 7.73 8.17 -2.90
CA GLY A 101 7.98 9.09 -1.81
C GLY A 101 7.61 8.46 -0.48
N ASP A 102 8.09 9.07 0.60
CA ASP A 102 7.74 8.67 1.95
C ASP A 102 7.58 9.89 2.86
N ASP A 103 6.76 9.75 3.89
CA ASP A 103 6.52 10.77 4.89
C ASP A 103 6.63 10.13 6.26
N GLU A 104 7.68 10.47 6.99
CA GLU A 104 7.94 9.93 8.33
C GLU A 104 6.99 10.51 9.38
N GLN A 105 6.46 11.70 9.16
CA GLN A 105 5.56 12.35 10.10
C GLN A 105 4.27 11.56 10.29
N ASP A 106 3.66 11.11 9.18
CA ASP A 106 2.44 10.31 9.20
C ASP A 106 2.71 8.82 8.98
N MET A 107 3.96 8.41 8.88
CA MET A 107 4.40 7.03 8.69
C MET A 107 3.70 6.37 7.50
N VAL A 108 3.71 7.06 6.37
CA VAL A 108 3.11 6.62 5.12
C VAL A 108 4.13 6.71 3.99
N PHE A 109 4.04 5.81 3.03
CA PHE A 109 4.81 5.91 1.80
C PHE A 109 3.96 5.60 0.58
N ALA A 110 4.40 6.10 -0.56
CA ALA A 110 3.78 5.87 -1.85
C ALA A 110 4.70 5.02 -2.72
N MET A 111 4.10 4.12 -3.47
CA MET A 111 4.81 3.24 -4.40
C MET A 111 4.00 3.07 -5.69
N ALA A 112 4.65 2.59 -6.73
CA ALA A 112 3.99 2.31 -7.99
C ALA A 112 2.83 1.31 -7.78
N TYR A 113 1.69 1.59 -8.42
CA TYR A 113 0.55 0.69 -8.40
C TYR A 113 0.77 -0.46 -9.39
N LEU A 114 0.60 -1.67 -8.89
CA LEU A 114 0.67 -2.89 -9.69
C LEU A 114 -0.76 -3.40 -9.93
N ASP A 115 -1.22 -3.32 -11.18
CA ASP A 115 -2.56 -3.75 -11.57
C ASP A 115 -2.70 -5.27 -11.37
N SER A 116 -3.78 -5.71 -10.75
CA SER A 116 -4.06 -7.12 -10.49
C SER A 116 -4.25 -7.96 -11.76
N GLN A 117 -4.57 -7.34 -12.90
CA GLN A 117 -4.69 -8.05 -14.18
C GLN A 117 -3.32 -8.44 -14.74
N THR A 118 -2.32 -7.58 -14.57
CA THR A 118 -0.95 -7.83 -15.01
C THR A 118 -0.06 -8.39 -13.91
N HIS A 119 -0.42 -8.13 -12.66
CA HIS A 119 0.28 -8.58 -11.46
C HIS A 119 -0.71 -9.23 -10.50
N PRO A 120 -1.20 -10.44 -10.82
CA PRO A 120 -2.19 -11.11 -9.98
C PRO A 120 -1.61 -11.45 -8.60
N VAL A 121 -2.47 -11.37 -7.58
CA VAL A 121 -2.06 -11.68 -6.20
C VAL A 121 -1.73 -13.16 -6.08
N TRP A 122 -0.50 -13.48 -5.76
CA TRP A 122 -0.01 -14.86 -5.68
C TRP A 122 -0.81 -15.72 -4.70
N LYS A 123 -1.16 -15.16 -3.54
CA LYS A 123 -2.02 -15.84 -2.56
C LYS A 123 -3.34 -16.29 -3.19
N GLN A 124 -3.97 -15.42 -3.98
CA GLN A 124 -5.23 -15.74 -4.65
C GLN A 124 -5.03 -16.83 -5.69
N GLN A 125 -3.96 -16.75 -6.47
CA GLN A 125 -3.64 -17.79 -7.45
C GLN A 125 -3.41 -19.16 -6.79
N LEU A 126 -2.75 -19.19 -5.64
CA LEU A 126 -2.56 -20.43 -4.88
C LEU A 126 -3.91 -21.00 -4.40
N LEU A 127 -4.81 -20.15 -3.92
CA LEU A 127 -6.15 -20.58 -3.51
C LEU A 127 -6.98 -21.10 -4.71
N ASP A 128 -6.78 -20.52 -5.88
CA ASP A 128 -7.45 -20.93 -7.11
C ASP A 128 -6.80 -22.15 -7.78
N GLY A 129 -5.76 -22.73 -7.16
CA GLY A 129 -5.09 -23.93 -7.64
C GLY A 129 -4.08 -23.70 -8.76
N VAL A 130 -3.68 -22.46 -9.00
CA VAL A 130 -2.66 -22.14 -10.01
C VAL A 130 -1.28 -22.59 -9.51
N ILE A 131 -0.59 -23.39 -10.30
CA ILE A 131 0.73 -23.91 -9.96
C ILE A 131 1.79 -23.00 -10.56
N HIS A 132 2.66 -22.45 -9.73
CA HIS A 132 3.80 -21.66 -10.15
C HIS A 132 5.08 -22.47 -10.05
N LYS A 133 5.90 -22.41 -11.11
CA LYS A 133 7.28 -22.88 -11.01
C LYS A 133 8.10 -21.81 -10.31
N ILE A 134 8.29 -21.98 -9.01
CA ILE A 134 9.27 -21.20 -8.28
C ILE A 134 10.63 -21.81 -8.60
N GLY A 135 11.60 -20.97 -8.96
CA GLY A 135 12.95 -21.43 -9.28
C GLY A 135 13.47 -22.40 -8.24
N ARG A 136 14.07 -23.50 -8.71
CA ARG A 136 14.65 -24.50 -7.79
C ARG A 136 15.71 -23.85 -6.92
N ALA A 137 15.52 -23.92 -5.62
CA ALA A 137 16.64 -23.78 -4.71
C ALA A 137 17.60 -24.94 -5.01
N HIS A 138 18.74 -24.64 -5.56
CA HIS A 138 19.82 -25.63 -5.65
C HIS A 138 20.38 -25.81 -4.25
N VAL A 139 20.20 -26.95 -3.74
CA VAL A 139 20.90 -27.39 -2.54
C VAL A 139 22.35 -27.71 -2.92
#